data_f25cfce9fb8cf811ac079e64c30241d1
#
_entry.id   f25cfce9fb8cf811ac079e64c30241d1
#
_cell.length_a   1.000
_cell.length_b   1.000
_cell.length_c   1.000
_cell.angle_alpha   90.00
_cell.angle_beta   90.00
_cell.angle_gamma   90.00
#
_symmetry.space_group_name_H-M   'P 1'
#
loop_
_entity.id
_entity.type
_entity.pdbx_description
1 polymer ?
#
loop_
_entity_poly.entity_id
_entity_poly.type
_entity_poly.pdbx_seq_one_letter_code
_entity_poly.pdbx_strand_id
1 'polypeptide(L)'
;MKKWIKITSIVTAVIAVIVLAVAVSIAPLAKNYIEKHDRELLGRSIRMERLKFNIFTGRLRIGDLRIGGADDSTTFFRLDSFEMRMRLWPLLSNRVVVKKLSFAAPGIKVYQRGNSFSFDDILAHFAGDTIPAAATPEKPSKPWEIGIYDISIRNGQVFYKDLLLDATWGMKDINLHIPGV
;
A
#
# COMPACT_ATOMS: atom_id res chain seq x y z
N MET A 1 47.05 19.38 -5.88
CA MET A 1 46.27 18.12 -5.88
C MET A 1 45.61 17.81 -4.55
N LYS A 2 46.26 17.88 -3.38
CA LYS A 2 45.64 17.50 -2.08
C LYS A 2 44.37 18.33 -1.65
N LYS A 3 44.27 19.60 -2.03
CA LYS A 3 43.11 20.44 -1.68
C LYS A 3 41.84 20.04 -2.46
N TRP A 4 41.93 19.72 -3.72
CA TRP A 4 40.81 19.30 -4.56
C TRP A 4 40.21 17.98 -4.08
N ILE A 5 41.04 17.01 -3.72
CA ILE A 5 40.60 15.72 -3.17
C ILE A 5 39.80 15.93 -1.87
N LYS A 6 40.24 16.82 -0.98
CA LYS A 6 39.50 17.14 0.26
C LYS A 6 38.14 17.79 -0.02
N ILE A 7 38.09 18.74 -0.98
CA ILE A 7 36.82 19.40 -1.34
C ILE A 7 35.85 18.39 -1.94
N THR A 8 36.32 17.56 -2.88
CA THR A 8 35.48 16.51 -3.49
C THR A 8 34.96 15.53 -2.44
N SER A 9 35.84 15.10 -1.51
CA SER A 9 35.42 14.18 -0.41
C SER A 9 34.36 14.79 0.49
N ILE A 10 34.48 16.08 0.86
CA ILE A 10 33.51 16.79 1.69
C ILE A 10 32.18 16.92 0.94
N VAL A 11 32.20 17.31 -0.33
CA VAL A 11 30.99 17.42 -1.16
C VAL A 11 30.28 16.07 -1.29
N THR A 12 31.01 15.01 -1.55
CA THR A 12 30.47 13.64 -1.63
C THR A 12 29.84 13.21 -0.29
N ALA A 13 30.52 13.50 0.83
CA ALA A 13 29.99 13.19 2.16
C ALA A 13 28.70 13.97 2.46
N VAL A 14 28.63 15.25 2.12
CA VAL A 14 27.44 16.09 2.30
C VAL A 14 26.27 15.54 1.45
N ILE A 15 26.51 15.21 0.18
CA ILE A 15 25.48 14.61 -0.70
C ILE A 15 25.01 13.27 -0.12
N ALA A 16 25.92 12.42 0.36
CA ALA A 16 25.54 11.15 0.97
C ALA A 16 24.68 11.33 2.22
N VAL A 17 24.99 12.31 3.06
CA VAL A 17 24.17 12.65 4.25
C VAL A 17 22.79 13.15 3.86
N ILE A 18 22.68 14.01 2.84
CA ILE A 18 21.40 14.51 2.33
C ILE A 18 20.56 13.36 1.79
N VAL A 19 21.14 12.49 0.97
CA VAL A 19 20.42 11.33 0.42
C VAL A 19 19.95 10.40 1.53
N LEU A 20 20.76 10.17 2.54
CA LEU A 20 20.39 9.36 3.69
C LEU A 20 19.27 10.00 4.50
N ALA A 21 19.32 11.31 4.76
CA ALA A 21 18.30 12.05 5.48
C ALA A 21 16.95 11.98 4.74
N VAL A 22 16.95 12.20 3.42
CA VAL A 22 15.75 12.07 2.58
C VAL A 22 15.20 10.65 2.63
N ALA A 23 16.06 9.64 2.47
CA ALA A 23 15.64 8.23 2.49
C ALA A 23 14.98 7.82 3.82
N VAL A 24 15.47 8.34 4.95
CA VAL A 24 14.89 8.08 6.29
C VAL A 24 13.58 8.84 6.50
N SER A 25 13.45 10.04 5.92
CA SER A 25 12.28 10.91 6.12
C SER A 25 11.06 10.52 5.27
N ILE A 26 11.24 9.78 4.17
CA ILE A 26 10.13 9.41 3.25
C ILE A 26 9.02 8.66 4.00
N ALA A 27 9.36 7.66 4.82
CA ALA A 27 8.36 6.82 5.47
C ALA A 27 7.48 7.58 6.49
N PRO A 28 8.00 8.36 7.43
CA PRO A 28 7.17 9.11 8.36
C PRO A 28 6.36 10.21 7.68
N LEU A 29 6.90 10.86 6.64
CA LEU A 29 6.16 11.86 5.86
C LEU A 29 5.00 11.21 5.09
N ALA A 30 5.24 10.07 4.44
CA ALA A 30 4.21 9.32 3.74
C ALA A 30 3.11 8.83 4.70
N LYS A 31 3.49 8.29 5.87
CA LYS A 31 2.52 7.89 6.90
C LYS A 31 1.62 9.05 7.30
N ASN A 32 2.21 10.19 7.66
CA ASN A 32 1.48 11.36 8.09
C ASN A 32 0.58 11.93 6.97
N TYR A 33 1.07 11.90 5.72
CA TYR A 33 0.28 12.30 4.57
C TYR A 33 -0.95 11.40 4.37
N ILE A 34 -0.77 10.09 4.38
CA ILE A 34 -1.86 9.11 4.22
C ILE A 34 -2.90 9.25 5.35
N GLU A 35 -2.46 9.37 6.61
CA GLU A 35 -3.36 9.50 7.75
C GLU A 35 -4.08 10.85 7.82
N LYS A 36 -3.56 11.90 7.18
CA LYS A 36 -4.22 13.21 7.08
C LYS A 36 -5.19 13.31 5.91
N HIS A 37 -4.91 12.61 4.82
CA HIS A 37 -5.71 12.64 3.59
C HIS A 37 -6.48 11.33 3.38
N ASP A 38 -6.69 10.57 4.46
CA ASP A 38 -7.31 9.27 4.44
C ASP A 38 -8.72 9.29 3.83
N ARG A 39 -9.49 10.35 4.12
CA ARG A 39 -10.82 10.58 3.56
C ARG A 39 -10.79 10.91 2.06
N GLU A 40 -9.79 11.66 1.62
CA GLU A 40 -9.59 11.97 0.21
C GLU A 40 -9.12 10.74 -0.57
N LEU A 41 -8.27 9.91 0.05
CA LEU A 41 -7.66 8.75 -0.60
C LEU A 41 -8.59 7.53 -0.68
N LEU A 42 -9.42 7.31 0.33
CA LEU A 42 -10.21 6.08 0.46
C LEU A 42 -11.68 6.33 0.89
N GLY A 43 -12.03 7.57 1.25
CA GLY A 43 -13.32 7.88 1.85
C GLY A 43 -13.45 7.45 3.31
N ARG A 44 -12.42 6.85 3.91
CA ARG A 44 -12.44 6.25 5.25
C ARG A 44 -11.18 6.53 6.02
N SER A 45 -11.27 6.42 7.36
CA SER A 45 -10.09 6.56 8.21
C SER A 45 -9.08 5.46 7.99
N ILE A 46 -7.82 5.85 7.84
CA ILE A 46 -6.68 4.95 7.71
C ILE A 46 -5.76 5.20 8.89
N ARG A 47 -5.43 4.17 9.65
CA ARG A 47 -4.48 4.24 10.76
C ARG A 47 -3.45 3.14 10.59
N MET A 48 -2.19 3.49 10.83
CA MET A 48 -1.10 2.53 10.84
C MET A 48 -0.10 2.86 11.95
N GLU A 49 0.35 1.85 12.66
CA GLU A 49 1.33 2.09 13.72
C GLU A 49 2.70 2.42 13.13
N ARG A 50 3.13 1.66 12.15
CA ARG A 50 4.46 1.74 11.55
C ARG A 50 4.40 1.72 10.04
N LEU A 51 5.14 2.64 9.42
CA LEU A 51 5.47 2.63 8.00
C LEU A 51 6.99 2.73 7.86
N LYS A 52 7.61 1.77 7.20
CA LYS A 52 9.06 1.75 6.93
C LYS A 52 9.29 1.49 5.47
N PHE A 53 10.04 2.34 4.84
CA PHE A 53 10.48 2.16 3.46
C PHE A 53 11.99 2.26 3.38
N ASN A 54 12.61 1.27 2.76
CA ASN A 54 14.04 1.28 2.49
C ASN A 54 14.26 1.39 0.98
N ILE A 55 14.68 2.58 0.56
CA ILE A 55 14.90 2.91 -0.86
C ILE A 55 16.03 2.09 -1.49
N PHE A 56 17.01 1.64 -0.71
CA PHE A 56 18.15 0.88 -1.26
C PHE A 56 17.77 -0.58 -1.57
N THR A 57 16.86 -1.14 -0.77
CA THR A 57 16.43 -2.54 -0.93
C THR A 57 15.06 -2.66 -1.57
N GLY A 58 14.35 -1.55 -1.82
CA GLY A 58 12.97 -1.53 -2.30
C GLY A 58 11.99 -2.22 -1.36
N ARG A 59 12.29 -2.25 -0.04
CA ARG A 59 11.43 -2.91 0.95
C ARG A 59 10.51 -1.91 1.62
N LEU A 60 9.19 -2.15 1.48
CA LEU A 60 8.14 -1.47 2.22
C LEU A 60 7.59 -2.40 3.31
N ARG A 61 7.41 -1.89 4.52
CA ARG A 61 6.75 -2.58 5.63
C ARG A 61 5.73 -1.66 6.27
N ILE A 62 4.54 -2.19 6.48
CA ILE A 62 3.47 -1.53 7.22
C ILE A 62 3.14 -2.43 8.40
N GLY A 63 3.04 -1.86 9.59
CA GLY A 63 2.61 -2.56 10.79
C GLY A 63 1.33 -1.98 11.34
N ASP A 64 0.42 -2.86 11.76
CA ASP A 64 -0.85 -2.54 12.41
C ASP A 64 -1.72 -1.58 11.57
N LEU A 65 -1.99 -1.97 10.31
CA LEU A 65 -2.88 -1.19 9.43
C LEU A 65 -4.33 -1.46 9.80
N ARG A 66 -5.11 -0.40 9.95
CA ARG A 66 -6.56 -0.43 10.19
C ARG A 66 -7.26 0.55 9.28
N ILE A 67 -8.34 0.11 8.67
CA ILE A 67 -9.26 0.93 7.89
C ILE A 67 -10.60 0.91 8.60
N GLY A 68 -11.13 2.09 8.89
CA GLY A 68 -12.42 2.24 9.56
C GLY A 68 -13.60 1.76 8.72
N GLY A 69 -14.71 1.46 9.37
CA GLY A 69 -16.00 1.32 8.73
C GLY A 69 -16.54 2.66 8.21
N ALA A 70 -17.66 2.66 7.55
CA ALA A 70 -18.27 3.87 7.01
C ALA A 70 -18.59 4.93 8.10
N ASP A 71 -18.87 4.47 9.31
CA ASP A 71 -19.17 5.30 10.49
C ASP A 71 -17.98 5.51 11.43
N ASP A 72 -16.78 5.00 11.07
CA ASP A 72 -15.58 4.97 11.91
C ASP A 72 -15.71 4.26 13.28
N SER A 73 -16.90 3.80 13.66
CA SER A 73 -17.12 3.11 14.93
C SER A 73 -16.61 1.67 14.90
N THR A 74 -16.50 1.11 13.70
CA THR A 74 -16.09 -0.27 13.47
C THR A 74 -14.79 -0.32 12.66
N THR A 75 -14.15 -1.46 12.66
CA THR A 75 -13.00 -1.73 11.77
C THR A 75 -13.47 -2.57 10.59
N PHE A 76 -13.35 -2.03 9.38
CA PHE A 76 -13.65 -2.74 8.14
C PHE A 76 -12.53 -3.70 7.76
N PHE A 77 -11.29 -3.21 7.77
CA PHE A 77 -10.11 -3.99 7.43
C PHE A 77 -9.00 -3.80 8.47
N ARG A 78 -8.31 -4.86 8.81
CA ARG A 78 -7.13 -4.84 9.64
C ARG A 78 -6.04 -5.72 9.06
N LEU A 79 -4.79 -5.41 9.38
CA LEU A 79 -3.63 -6.14 8.92
C LEU A 79 -2.50 -5.96 9.93
N ASP A 80 -2.01 -7.03 10.53
CA ASP A 80 -0.95 -6.97 11.54
C ASP A 80 0.38 -6.55 10.91
N SER A 81 0.71 -7.12 9.75
CA SER A 81 1.87 -6.68 9.02
C SER A 81 1.77 -6.93 7.52
N PHE A 82 2.27 -5.96 6.75
CA PHE A 82 2.47 -6.04 5.32
C PHE A 82 3.95 -5.88 4.99
N GLU A 83 4.47 -6.75 4.15
CA GLU A 83 5.80 -6.58 3.57
C GLU A 83 5.73 -6.69 2.05
N MET A 84 6.27 -5.67 1.38
CA MET A 84 6.50 -5.69 -0.06
C MET A 84 7.99 -5.51 -0.35
N ARG A 85 8.48 -6.25 -1.32
CA ARG A 85 9.82 -6.05 -1.89
C ARG A 85 9.72 -5.84 -3.38
N MET A 86 10.23 -4.71 -3.84
CA MET A 86 10.26 -4.40 -5.27
C MET A 86 11.69 -4.14 -5.74
N ARG A 87 11.93 -4.34 -7.02
CA ARG A 87 13.14 -3.86 -7.69
C ARG A 87 12.93 -2.41 -8.13
N LEU A 88 13.79 -1.50 -7.68
CA LEU A 88 13.64 -0.08 -8.02
C LEU A 88 14.24 0.26 -9.40
N TRP A 89 15.32 -0.39 -9.80
CA TRP A 89 15.99 -0.13 -11.08
C TRP A 89 15.08 -0.35 -12.32
N PRO A 90 14.24 -1.40 -12.40
CA PRO A 90 13.33 -1.59 -13.52
C PRO A 90 12.34 -0.44 -13.71
N LEU A 91 12.02 0.35 -12.66
CA LEU A 91 11.14 1.51 -12.77
C LEU A 91 11.65 2.54 -13.78
N LEU A 92 12.97 2.66 -13.95
CA LEU A 92 13.58 3.53 -14.95
C LEU A 92 13.31 3.07 -16.41
N SER A 93 12.80 1.85 -16.57
CA SER A 93 12.48 1.23 -17.86
C SER A 93 11.00 0.89 -17.98
N ASN A 94 10.13 1.62 -17.27
CA ASN A 94 8.67 1.42 -17.24
C ASN A 94 8.26 0.00 -16.80
N ARG A 95 9.03 -0.61 -15.90
CA ARG A 95 8.75 -1.96 -15.39
C ARG A 95 8.62 -1.95 -13.87
N VAL A 96 7.48 -2.38 -13.35
CA VAL A 96 7.23 -2.60 -11.92
C VAL A 96 7.48 -4.08 -11.61
N VAL A 97 8.52 -4.38 -10.86
CA VAL A 97 8.86 -5.75 -10.48
C VAL A 97 8.74 -5.90 -8.97
N VAL A 98 7.63 -6.49 -8.53
CA VAL A 98 7.37 -6.82 -7.12
C VAL A 98 7.81 -8.25 -6.87
N LYS A 99 8.88 -8.44 -6.12
CA LYS A 99 9.46 -9.76 -5.83
C LYS A 99 8.72 -10.52 -4.75
N LYS A 100 8.08 -9.80 -3.83
CA LYS A 100 7.37 -10.39 -2.70
C LYS A 100 6.26 -9.49 -2.23
N LEU A 101 5.09 -10.08 -1.99
CA LEU A 101 3.98 -9.51 -1.24
C LEU A 101 3.62 -10.46 -0.10
N SER A 102 3.67 -9.99 1.13
CA SER A 102 3.33 -10.80 2.29
C SER A 102 2.35 -10.06 3.18
N PHE A 103 1.25 -10.72 3.50
CA PHE A 103 0.19 -10.22 4.37
C PHE A 103 0.10 -11.14 5.58
N ALA A 104 0.26 -10.59 6.79
CA ALA A 104 0.11 -11.32 8.04
C ALA A 104 -1.17 -10.89 8.75
N ALA A 105 -2.02 -11.85 9.05
CA ALA A 105 -3.30 -11.71 9.72
C ALA A 105 -4.22 -10.65 9.09
N PRO A 106 -4.39 -10.61 7.73
CA PRO A 106 -5.38 -9.73 7.15
C PRO A 106 -6.77 -10.16 7.60
N GLY A 107 -7.57 -9.20 8.09
CA GLY A 107 -8.94 -9.43 8.52
C GLY A 107 -9.88 -8.42 7.87
N ILE A 108 -10.92 -8.91 7.24
CA ILE A 108 -11.98 -8.07 6.64
C ILE A 108 -13.32 -8.39 7.27
N LYS A 109 -14.12 -7.35 7.54
CA LYS A 109 -15.51 -7.48 8.00
C LYS A 109 -16.45 -6.88 6.96
N VAL A 110 -17.30 -7.70 6.41
CA VAL A 110 -18.30 -7.31 5.42
C VAL A 110 -19.68 -7.45 6.02
N TYR A 111 -20.48 -6.41 5.93
CA TYR A 111 -21.90 -6.41 6.27
C TYR A 111 -22.71 -6.18 5.01
N GLN A 112 -23.80 -6.92 4.86
CA GLN A 112 -24.75 -6.75 3.77
C GLN A 112 -26.13 -6.41 4.35
N ARG A 113 -26.85 -5.50 3.69
CA ARG A 113 -28.25 -5.20 3.95
C ARG A 113 -29.00 -5.13 2.62
N GLY A 114 -29.71 -6.19 2.28
CA GLY A 114 -30.35 -6.33 0.96
C GLY A 114 -29.28 -6.34 -0.15
N ASN A 115 -29.35 -5.36 -1.06
CA ASN A 115 -28.39 -5.23 -2.16
C ASN A 115 -27.18 -4.34 -1.84
N SER A 116 -27.11 -3.77 -0.63
CA SER A 116 -26.03 -2.86 -0.25
C SER A 116 -25.00 -3.57 0.62
N PHE A 117 -23.73 -3.33 0.33
CA PHE A 117 -22.59 -3.83 1.09
C PHE A 117 -21.93 -2.71 1.89
N SER A 118 -21.31 -3.07 2.99
CA SER A 118 -20.59 -2.13 3.86
C SER A 118 -19.36 -1.50 3.22
N PHE A 119 -19.03 -1.81 1.99
CA PHE A 119 -17.91 -1.25 1.21
C PHE A 119 -18.36 -0.50 -0.05
N ASP A 120 -19.68 -0.31 -0.26
CA ASP A 120 -20.21 0.37 -1.45
C ASP A 120 -19.77 1.82 -1.54
N ASP A 121 -19.57 2.49 -0.40
CA ASP A 121 -19.02 3.83 -0.32
C ASP A 121 -17.57 3.92 -0.85
N ILE A 122 -16.76 2.89 -0.59
CA ILE A 122 -15.39 2.81 -1.16
C ILE A 122 -15.48 2.70 -2.68
N LEU A 123 -16.36 1.82 -3.19
CA LEU A 123 -16.55 1.66 -4.64
C LEU A 123 -17.07 2.95 -5.27
N ALA A 124 -18.01 3.64 -4.62
CA ALA A 124 -18.55 4.91 -5.09
C ALA A 124 -17.49 6.01 -5.09
N HIS A 125 -16.60 6.02 -4.09
CA HIS A 125 -15.49 6.96 -4.01
C HIS A 125 -14.57 6.84 -5.24
N PHE A 126 -14.16 5.62 -5.61
CA PHE A 126 -13.33 5.39 -6.79
C PHE A 126 -14.09 5.52 -8.11
N ALA A 127 -15.42 5.27 -8.15
CA ALA A 127 -16.22 5.46 -9.35
C ALA A 127 -16.41 6.93 -9.71
N GLY A 128 -16.44 7.83 -8.69
CA GLY A 128 -16.48 9.27 -8.89
C GLY A 128 -15.20 9.86 -9.49
N ASP A 129 -14.07 9.23 -9.23
CA ASP A 129 -12.76 9.65 -9.74
C ASP A 129 -12.41 9.09 -11.14
N THR A 130 -13.32 8.33 -11.76
CA THR A 130 -13.21 8.00 -13.18
C THR A 130 -13.51 9.25 -14.00
N ILE A 131 -12.53 10.15 -14.07
CA ILE A 131 -12.47 11.18 -15.12
C ILE A 131 -12.53 10.40 -16.43
N PRO A 132 -13.51 10.68 -17.32
CA PRO A 132 -13.42 10.17 -18.68
C PRO A 132 -12.06 10.65 -19.18
N ALA A 133 -11.19 9.72 -19.49
CA ALA A 133 -9.95 10.04 -20.15
C ALA A 133 -10.32 10.78 -21.43
N ALA A 134 -10.39 12.11 -21.37
CA ALA A 134 -10.33 12.95 -22.55
C ALA A 134 -9.03 12.52 -23.21
N ALA A 135 -9.17 11.81 -24.31
CA ALA A 135 -8.07 11.35 -25.12
C ALA A 135 -7.30 12.55 -25.65
N THR A 136 -6.41 13.08 -24.82
CA THR A 136 -5.30 13.86 -25.30
C THR A 136 -4.41 12.84 -26.02
N PRO A 137 -4.05 13.03 -27.29
CA PRO A 137 -3.14 12.12 -27.97
C PRO A 137 -1.77 12.24 -27.32
N GLU A 138 -1.57 11.47 -26.28
CA GLU A 138 -0.24 11.28 -25.69
C GLU A 138 0.63 10.53 -26.71
N LYS A 139 1.84 11.06 -26.93
CA LYS A 139 2.89 10.32 -27.63
C LYS A 139 2.91 8.89 -27.10
N PRO A 140 3.11 7.88 -27.96
CA PRO A 140 3.11 6.48 -27.53
C PRO A 140 4.20 6.27 -26.48
N SER A 141 3.81 6.38 -25.22
CA SER A 141 4.66 5.97 -24.10
C SER A 141 4.69 4.45 -24.08
N LYS A 142 5.88 3.88 -23.87
CA LYS A 142 5.99 2.42 -23.70
C LYS A 142 5.04 1.98 -22.57
N PRO A 143 4.21 0.96 -22.79
CA PRO A 143 3.31 0.47 -21.76
C PRO A 143 4.10 0.01 -20.53
N TRP A 144 3.52 0.20 -19.35
CA TRP A 144 4.10 -0.30 -18.12
C TRP A 144 3.94 -1.82 -18.03
N GLU A 145 5.05 -2.50 -17.81
CA GLU A 145 5.04 -3.94 -17.51
C GLU A 145 5.02 -4.13 -15.99
N ILE A 146 4.04 -4.90 -15.49
CA ILE A 146 3.91 -5.21 -14.07
C ILE A 146 4.10 -6.71 -13.86
N GLY A 147 5.12 -7.06 -13.09
CA GLY A 147 5.37 -8.43 -12.64
C GLY A 147 5.26 -8.54 -11.13
N ILE A 148 4.43 -9.45 -10.63
CA ILE A 148 4.28 -9.73 -9.20
C ILE A 148 4.63 -11.19 -8.98
N TYR A 149 5.60 -11.42 -8.10
CA TYR A 149 6.09 -12.74 -7.74
C TYR A 149 5.84 -12.98 -6.24
N ASP A 150 5.82 -14.22 -5.81
CA ASP A 150 5.74 -14.64 -4.40
C ASP A 150 4.70 -13.84 -3.57
N ILE A 151 3.43 -14.23 -3.67
CA ILE A 151 2.35 -13.68 -2.87
C ILE A 151 2.04 -14.62 -1.73
N SER A 152 2.05 -14.13 -0.48
CA SER A 152 1.72 -14.93 0.69
C SER A 152 0.71 -14.23 1.60
N ILE A 153 -0.30 -14.96 2.03
CA ILE A 153 -1.25 -14.59 3.07
C ILE A 153 -1.10 -15.60 4.20
N ARG A 154 -0.99 -15.15 5.41
CA ARG A 154 -0.92 -15.99 6.61
C ARG A 154 -1.94 -15.55 7.64
N ASN A 155 -2.67 -16.51 8.20
CA ASN A 155 -3.68 -16.29 9.25
C ASN A 155 -4.75 -15.25 8.85
N GLY A 156 -5.16 -15.27 7.56
CA GLY A 156 -6.22 -14.39 7.06
C GLY A 156 -7.57 -14.72 7.68
N GLN A 157 -8.43 -13.71 7.82
CA GLN A 157 -9.77 -13.84 8.39
C GLN A 157 -10.76 -13.05 7.55
N VAL A 158 -11.91 -13.66 7.28
CA VAL A 158 -13.05 -13.02 6.64
C VAL A 158 -14.26 -13.19 7.55
N PHE A 159 -14.95 -12.10 7.82
CA PHE A 159 -16.23 -12.09 8.51
C PHE A 159 -17.27 -11.45 7.61
N TYR A 160 -18.39 -12.13 7.44
CA TYR A 160 -19.55 -11.64 6.68
C TYR A 160 -20.80 -11.79 7.53
N LYS A 161 -21.64 -10.76 7.52
CA LYS A 161 -22.96 -10.79 8.16
C LYS A 161 -24.02 -10.17 7.24
N ASP A 162 -25.07 -10.94 6.96
CA ASP A 162 -26.32 -10.43 6.38
C ASP A 162 -27.19 -9.89 7.51
N LEU A 163 -27.50 -8.60 7.46
CA LEU A 163 -28.27 -7.90 8.50
C LEU A 163 -29.79 -8.10 8.38
N LEU A 164 -30.29 -8.56 7.20
CA LEU A 164 -31.71 -8.85 7.02
C LEU A 164 -32.04 -10.28 7.42
N LEU A 165 -31.18 -11.22 7.05
CA LEU A 165 -31.34 -12.64 7.36
C LEU A 165 -30.77 -13.02 8.72
N ASP A 166 -30.08 -12.10 9.40
CA ASP A 166 -29.28 -12.33 10.61
C ASP A 166 -28.29 -13.51 10.46
N ALA A 167 -27.87 -13.78 9.23
CA ALA A 167 -26.96 -14.86 8.92
C ALA A 167 -25.50 -14.37 9.02
N THR A 168 -24.68 -15.15 9.70
CA THR A 168 -23.26 -14.82 9.92
C THR A 168 -22.37 -15.93 9.37
N TRP A 169 -21.37 -15.51 8.64
CA TRP A 169 -20.32 -16.39 8.09
C TRP A 169 -18.94 -15.90 8.49
N GLY A 170 -18.05 -16.84 8.73
CA GLY A 170 -16.66 -16.50 9.03
C GLY A 170 -15.70 -17.58 8.58
N MET A 171 -14.58 -17.15 8.03
CA MET A 171 -13.42 -18.00 7.76
C MET A 171 -12.24 -17.46 8.53
N LYS A 172 -11.45 -18.33 9.12
CA LYS A 172 -10.23 -18.01 9.87
C LYS A 172 -9.08 -18.88 9.35
N ASP A 173 -7.88 -18.50 9.73
CA ASP A 173 -6.66 -19.24 9.43
C ASP A 173 -6.45 -19.47 7.92
N ILE A 174 -6.87 -18.48 7.11
CA ILE A 174 -6.68 -18.51 5.67
C ILE A 174 -5.19 -18.34 5.38
N ASN A 175 -4.60 -19.37 4.79
CA ASN A 175 -3.21 -19.37 4.37
C ASN A 175 -3.14 -19.62 2.87
N LEU A 176 -2.48 -18.72 2.16
CA LEU A 176 -2.28 -18.79 0.71
C LEU A 176 -0.83 -18.48 0.39
N HIS A 177 -0.25 -19.27 -0.49
CA HIS A 177 1.06 -18.99 -1.05
C HIS A 177 1.02 -19.24 -2.55
N ILE A 178 1.31 -18.20 -3.32
CA ILE A 178 1.46 -18.23 -4.77
C ILE A 178 2.93 -17.98 -5.05
N PRO A 179 3.71 -19.03 -5.37
CA PRO A 179 5.12 -18.87 -5.67
C PRO A 179 5.31 -18.10 -6.97
N GLY A 180 6.40 -17.35 -7.06
CA GLY A 180 6.80 -16.70 -8.31
C GLY A 180 7.24 -17.74 -9.36
N VAL A 181 6.89 -17.48 -10.58
CA VAL A 181 7.40 -18.20 -11.75
C VAL A 181 8.59 -17.46 -12.33
#